data_da705d032006e43c4e373a7e91554b2f
#
_entry.id   da705d032006e43c4e373a7e91554b2f
#
_cell.length_a   1.000
_cell.length_b   1.000
_cell.length_c   1.000
_cell.angle_alpha   90.00
_cell.angle_beta   90.00
_cell.angle_gamma   90.00
#
_symmetry.space_group_name_H-M   'P 1'
#
loop_
_entity.id
_entity.type
_entity.pdbx_description
1 polymer ?
#
loop_
_entity_poly.entity_id
_entity_poly.type
_entity_poly.pdbx_seq_one_letter_code
_entity_poly.pdbx_strand_id
1 'polypeptide(L)'
;MNILKKKIINKKERYGLTKVGWIIFLFTMIFLLIICLHSLHPFLALSTRVDGDIMVVEGWLPDYALQKAVDDFHHGSYKFLVTTGGPLVQGSYLSEYGTVAELAAATITKIGFDTNRLVPIPTPAVDRDRTYASAIELNKWLDSANMNIESLDIYSFG
;
A
#
# COMPACT_ATOMS: atom_id res chain seq x y z
N MET A 1 62.66 48.21 25.39
CA MET A 1 61.33 48.60 24.89
C MET A 1 60.77 47.35 24.13
N ASN A 2 60.07 46.47 24.88
CA ASN A 2 59.57 45.21 24.38
C ASN A 2 58.03 45.30 24.37
N ILE A 3 57.51 45.64 23.22
CA ILE A 3 56.07 45.81 23.04
C ILE A 3 55.53 44.64 22.21
N LEU A 4 54.72 43.85 22.88
CA LEU A 4 53.59 43.09 22.32
C LEU A 4 53.89 42.03 21.26
N LYS A 5 54.27 40.84 21.65
CA LYS A 5 53.81 39.64 21.00
C LYS A 5 52.42 39.30 21.50
N LYS A 6 51.39 39.95 20.93
CA LYS A 6 50.02 39.60 21.12
C LYS A 6 49.82 38.25 20.44
N LYS A 7 49.57 37.22 21.23
CA LYS A 7 49.29 35.86 20.77
C LYS A 7 47.94 35.87 20.04
N ILE A 8 48.01 36.04 18.71
CA ILE A 8 46.83 36.19 17.84
C ILE A 8 46.12 34.84 17.55
N ILE A 9 46.78 33.71 17.90
CA ILE A 9 46.25 32.38 17.66
C ILE A 9 46.01 31.66 18.98
N ASN A 10 44.78 31.56 19.38
CA ASN A 10 44.38 30.69 20.47
C ASN A 10 44.17 29.29 19.93
N LYS A 11 45.08 28.36 20.26
CA LYS A 11 44.94 26.94 19.84
C LYS A 11 43.77 26.35 20.66
N LYS A 12 42.57 26.39 20.07
CA LYS A 12 41.41 25.75 20.64
C LYS A 12 41.53 24.27 20.40
N GLU A 13 41.76 23.47 21.43
CA GLU A 13 41.70 22.01 21.32
C GLU A 13 40.28 21.65 20.97
N ARG A 14 40.10 21.12 19.75
CA ARG A 14 38.81 20.59 19.33
C ARG A 14 38.83 19.08 19.59
N TYR A 15 37.93 18.64 20.46
CA TYR A 15 37.67 17.22 20.63
C TYR A 15 37.05 16.72 19.30
N GLY A 16 37.78 15.94 18.56
CA GLY A 16 37.32 15.30 17.34
C GLY A 16 37.42 13.78 17.49
N LEU A 17 36.53 13.07 16.82
CA LEU A 17 36.60 11.63 16.78
C LEU A 17 37.90 11.18 16.08
N THR A 18 38.58 10.18 16.63
CA THR A 18 39.70 9.52 16.00
C THR A 18 39.22 8.73 14.76
N LYS A 19 40.14 8.32 13.87
CA LYS A 19 39.78 7.48 12.71
C LYS A 19 38.99 6.22 13.14
N VAL A 20 39.38 5.61 14.23
CA VAL A 20 38.71 4.45 14.82
C VAL A 20 37.32 4.85 15.35
N GLY A 21 37.23 6.01 16.01
CA GLY A 21 35.94 6.55 16.48
C GLY A 21 34.94 6.81 15.34
N TRP A 22 35.41 7.31 14.20
CA TRP A 22 34.58 7.49 13.01
C TRP A 22 34.08 6.17 12.43
N ILE A 23 34.94 5.14 12.41
CA ILE A 23 34.58 3.80 11.93
C ILE A 23 33.49 3.21 12.84
N ILE A 24 33.69 3.26 14.14
CA ILE A 24 32.69 2.76 15.12
C ILE A 24 31.37 3.51 14.97
N PHE A 25 31.42 4.83 14.87
CA PHE A 25 30.23 5.66 14.68
C PHE A 25 29.45 5.28 13.41
N LEU A 26 30.17 5.09 12.28
CA LEU A 26 29.56 4.70 11.02
C LEU A 26 28.90 3.32 11.11
N PHE A 27 29.58 2.33 11.70
CA PHE A 27 29.01 1.00 11.91
C PHE A 27 27.77 1.03 12.81
N THR A 28 27.81 1.80 13.89
CA THR A 28 26.66 1.96 14.79
C THR A 28 25.48 2.61 14.07
N MET A 29 25.74 3.63 13.27
CA MET A 29 24.70 4.32 12.49
C MET A 29 24.06 3.41 11.45
N ILE A 30 24.86 2.62 10.72
CA ILE A 30 24.36 1.62 9.75
C ILE A 30 23.55 0.54 10.47
N PHE A 31 24.02 0.05 11.60
CA PHE A 31 23.32 -0.96 12.39
C PHE A 31 21.95 -0.45 12.89
N LEU A 32 21.90 0.78 13.41
CA LEU A 32 20.65 1.42 13.83
C LEU A 32 19.70 1.63 12.64
N LEU A 33 20.23 2.00 11.47
CA LEU A 33 19.43 2.16 10.26
C LEU A 33 18.80 0.84 9.83
N ILE A 34 19.57 -0.26 9.86
CA ILE A 34 19.07 -1.60 9.52
C ILE A 34 17.95 -2.02 10.50
N ILE A 35 18.14 -1.80 11.80
CA ILE A 35 17.11 -2.09 12.81
C ILE A 35 15.86 -1.26 12.55
N CYS A 36 16.04 0.04 12.28
CA CYS A 36 14.92 0.95 12.00
C CYS A 36 14.13 0.48 10.77
N LEU A 37 14.81 0.18 9.67
CA LEU A 37 14.16 -0.30 8.44
C LEU A 37 13.44 -1.64 8.66
N HIS A 38 14.05 -2.54 9.41
CA HIS A 38 13.45 -3.86 9.71
C HIS A 38 12.23 -3.76 10.63
N SER A 39 12.25 -2.81 11.55
CA SER A 39 11.14 -2.56 12.47
C SER A 39 10.01 -1.74 11.85
N LEU A 40 10.32 -0.91 10.86
CA LEU A 40 9.33 -0.07 10.17
C LEU A 40 8.37 -0.90 9.32
N HIS A 41 8.88 -1.93 8.66
CA HIS A 41 8.08 -2.78 7.77
C HIS A 41 6.87 -3.42 8.47
N PRO A 42 7.00 -4.14 9.59
CA PRO A 42 5.86 -4.72 10.29
C PRO A 42 4.93 -3.68 10.93
N PHE A 43 5.45 -2.47 11.20
CA PHE A 43 4.64 -1.38 11.72
C PHE A 43 3.78 -0.71 10.65
N LEU A 44 4.32 -0.56 9.42
CA LEU A 44 3.61 0.07 8.29
C LEU A 44 2.76 -0.91 7.50
N ALA A 45 3.14 -2.17 7.43
CA ALA A 45 2.42 -3.24 6.74
C ALA A 45 1.64 -4.11 7.75
N LEU A 46 0.74 -3.48 8.51
CA LEU A 46 -0.10 -4.19 9.45
C LEU A 46 -1.18 -4.96 8.68
N SER A 47 -0.95 -6.25 8.44
CA SER A 47 -1.92 -7.15 7.84
C SER A 47 -2.77 -7.79 8.95
N THR A 48 -3.71 -7.03 9.49
CA THR A 48 -4.72 -7.56 10.43
C THR A 48 -6.00 -7.87 9.66
N ARG A 49 -6.29 -9.15 9.53
CA ARG A 49 -7.57 -9.62 9.04
C ARG A 49 -8.64 -9.33 10.07
N VAL A 50 -9.72 -8.66 9.68
CA VAL A 50 -10.82 -8.30 10.58
C VAL A 50 -12.02 -9.23 10.40
N ASP A 51 -11.96 -10.20 9.47
CA ASP A 51 -13.08 -11.05 9.06
C ASP A 51 -14.35 -10.22 8.74
N GLY A 52 -14.17 -9.27 7.84
CA GLY A 52 -15.22 -8.37 7.39
C GLY A 52 -16.35 -9.08 6.64
N ASP A 53 -17.50 -8.42 6.50
CA ASP A 53 -18.61 -8.93 5.70
C ASP A 53 -18.29 -9.01 4.21
N ILE A 54 -17.48 -8.09 3.70
CA ILE A 54 -17.04 -8.05 2.31
C ILE A 54 -15.53 -7.86 2.21
N MET A 55 -14.94 -8.42 1.16
CA MET A 55 -13.55 -8.17 0.78
C MET A 55 -13.51 -7.26 -0.44
N VAL A 56 -12.83 -6.13 -0.32
CA VAL A 56 -12.63 -5.16 -1.41
C VAL A 56 -11.22 -5.30 -1.94
N VAL A 57 -11.09 -5.54 -3.23
CA VAL A 57 -9.80 -5.76 -3.91
C VAL A 57 -9.56 -4.62 -4.90
N GLU A 58 -8.38 -4.01 -4.84
CA GLU A 58 -7.98 -3.01 -5.81
C GLU A 58 -7.71 -3.68 -7.18
N GLY A 59 -8.44 -3.27 -8.22
CA GLY A 59 -8.41 -3.93 -9.52
C GLY A 59 -7.09 -3.86 -10.29
N TRP A 60 -6.18 -2.95 -9.91
CA TRP A 60 -4.86 -2.81 -10.52
C TRP A 60 -3.83 -3.85 -10.04
N LEU A 61 -4.23 -4.74 -9.12
CA LEU A 61 -3.36 -5.77 -8.58
C LEU A 61 -2.92 -6.77 -9.67
N PRO A 62 -1.67 -7.26 -9.60
CA PRO A 62 -1.22 -8.31 -10.51
C PRO A 62 -1.92 -9.64 -10.23
N ASP A 63 -2.00 -10.51 -11.24
CA ASP A 63 -2.75 -11.76 -11.22
C ASP A 63 -2.44 -12.65 -10.00
N TYR A 64 -1.18 -12.74 -9.59
CA TYR A 64 -0.80 -13.52 -8.41
C TYR A 64 -1.39 -12.97 -7.11
N ALA A 65 -1.57 -11.64 -7.02
CA ALA A 65 -2.19 -11.01 -5.86
C ALA A 65 -3.71 -11.19 -5.87
N LEU A 66 -4.33 -11.16 -7.06
CA LEU A 66 -5.74 -11.51 -7.22
C LEU A 66 -6.00 -12.97 -6.84
N GLN A 67 -5.12 -13.90 -7.25
CA GLN A 67 -5.21 -15.30 -6.83
C GLN A 67 -5.15 -15.43 -5.31
N LYS A 68 -4.19 -14.76 -4.68
CA LYS A 68 -4.06 -14.78 -3.22
C LYS A 68 -5.27 -14.16 -2.52
N ALA A 69 -5.85 -13.09 -3.08
CA ALA A 69 -7.08 -12.50 -2.55
C ALA A 69 -8.26 -13.50 -2.60
N VAL A 70 -8.37 -14.29 -3.67
CA VAL A 70 -9.36 -15.36 -3.79
C VAL A 70 -9.12 -16.45 -2.74
N ASP A 71 -7.88 -16.87 -2.55
CA ASP A 71 -7.52 -17.85 -1.53
C ASP A 71 -7.86 -17.34 -0.12
N ASP A 72 -7.54 -16.09 0.16
CA ASP A 72 -7.85 -15.43 1.43
C ASP A 72 -9.36 -15.25 1.63
N PHE A 73 -10.11 -14.98 0.57
CA PHE A 73 -11.57 -14.92 0.60
C PHE A 73 -12.17 -16.27 1.03
N HIS A 74 -11.66 -17.38 0.50
CA HIS A 74 -12.14 -18.73 0.85
C HIS A 74 -11.83 -19.15 2.29
N HIS A 75 -10.80 -18.54 2.90
CA HIS A 75 -10.45 -18.75 4.31
C HIS A 75 -11.18 -17.81 5.27
N GLY A 76 -11.91 -16.81 4.75
CA GLY A 76 -12.70 -15.86 5.54
C GLY A 76 -14.20 -16.13 5.48
N SER A 77 -14.96 -15.28 6.16
CA SER A 77 -16.43 -15.36 6.22
C SER A 77 -17.12 -14.33 5.32
N TYR A 78 -16.46 -13.89 4.25
CA TYR A 78 -16.95 -12.82 3.37
C TYR A 78 -18.18 -13.24 2.58
N LYS A 79 -19.13 -12.32 2.43
CA LYS A 79 -20.34 -12.47 1.61
C LYS A 79 -20.02 -12.23 0.13
N PHE A 80 -19.29 -11.15 -0.16
CA PHE A 80 -18.95 -10.71 -1.50
C PHE A 80 -17.47 -10.34 -1.61
N LEU A 81 -16.91 -10.59 -2.79
CA LEU A 81 -15.64 -10.05 -3.24
C LEU A 81 -15.94 -8.91 -4.21
N VAL A 82 -15.45 -7.73 -3.89
CA VAL A 82 -15.71 -6.51 -4.66
C VAL A 82 -14.41 -6.06 -5.29
N THR A 83 -14.40 -5.81 -6.59
CA THR A 83 -13.26 -5.22 -7.28
C THR A 83 -13.52 -3.76 -7.59
N THR A 84 -12.55 -2.88 -7.35
CA THR A 84 -12.66 -1.44 -7.61
C THR A 84 -11.57 -0.98 -8.56
N GLY A 85 -11.87 0.03 -9.37
CA GLY A 85 -10.85 0.63 -10.24
C GLY A 85 -11.41 1.44 -11.39
N GLY A 86 -10.61 2.42 -11.83
CA GLY A 86 -10.96 3.37 -12.87
C GLY A 86 -10.82 2.80 -14.29
N PRO A 87 -11.04 3.67 -15.29
CA PRO A 87 -10.95 3.30 -16.70
C PRO A 87 -9.56 2.76 -17.08
N LEU A 88 -9.53 1.80 -17.96
CA LEU A 88 -8.30 1.34 -18.62
C LEU A 88 -7.75 2.43 -19.55
N VAL A 89 -6.43 2.44 -19.71
CA VAL A 89 -5.76 3.36 -20.62
C VAL A 89 -6.24 3.10 -22.04
N GLN A 90 -6.61 4.16 -22.77
CA GLN A 90 -7.04 4.06 -24.17
C GLN A 90 -5.95 3.39 -25.03
N GLY A 91 -6.36 2.54 -25.95
CA GLY A 91 -5.44 1.79 -26.81
C GLY A 91 -4.88 0.50 -26.19
N SER A 92 -5.28 0.14 -24.98
CA SER A 92 -4.98 -1.17 -24.41
C SER A 92 -5.70 -2.28 -25.18
N TYR A 93 -5.03 -3.42 -25.40
CA TYR A 93 -5.65 -4.63 -25.93
C TYR A 93 -6.77 -5.19 -25.04
N LEU A 94 -6.82 -4.75 -23.78
CA LEU A 94 -7.81 -5.17 -22.78
C LEU A 94 -8.90 -4.12 -22.56
N SER A 95 -8.98 -3.10 -23.42
CA SER A 95 -9.97 -2.01 -23.32
C SER A 95 -11.43 -2.47 -23.44
N GLU A 96 -11.67 -3.70 -23.90
CA GLU A 96 -13.00 -4.32 -23.93
C GLU A 96 -13.66 -4.42 -22.54
N TYR A 97 -12.85 -4.48 -21.47
CA TYR A 97 -13.35 -4.51 -20.10
C TYR A 97 -13.74 -3.12 -19.57
N GLY A 98 -13.39 -2.06 -20.29
CA GLY A 98 -13.72 -0.68 -19.90
C GLY A 98 -12.94 -0.16 -18.71
N THR A 99 -12.92 -0.89 -17.62
CA THR A 99 -12.27 -0.48 -16.35
C THR A 99 -11.35 -1.56 -15.78
N VAL A 100 -10.44 -1.12 -14.91
CA VAL A 100 -9.55 -2.02 -14.17
C VAL A 100 -10.35 -2.92 -13.21
N ALA A 101 -11.46 -2.42 -12.67
CA ALA A 101 -12.37 -3.21 -11.83
C ALA A 101 -12.96 -4.42 -12.61
N GLU A 102 -13.43 -4.18 -13.82
CA GLU A 102 -14.01 -5.23 -14.68
C GLU A 102 -12.94 -6.22 -15.15
N LEU A 103 -11.75 -5.74 -15.48
CA LEU A 103 -10.62 -6.59 -15.85
C LEU A 103 -10.22 -7.52 -14.69
N ALA A 104 -10.12 -6.99 -13.48
CA ALA A 104 -9.83 -7.79 -12.29
C ALA A 104 -10.92 -8.83 -12.02
N ALA A 105 -12.20 -8.44 -12.15
CA ALA A 105 -13.32 -9.36 -12.01
C ALA A 105 -13.28 -10.49 -13.08
N ALA A 106 -12.94 -10.16 -14.33
CA ALA A 106 -12.77 -11.16 -15.37
C ALA A 106 -11.60 -12.12 -15.08
N THR A 107 -10.48 -11.60 -14.55
CA THR A 107 -9.35 -12.41 -14.11
C THR A 107 -9.75 -13.34 -12.97
N ILE A 108 -10.43 -12.83 -11.96
CA ILE A 108 -10.92 -13.60 -10.81
C ILE A 108 -11.90 -14.67 -11.24
N THR A 109 -12.78 -14.39 -12.20
CA THR A 109 -13.68 -15.37 -12.80
C THR A 109 -12.91 -16.50 -13.52
N LYS A 110 -11.85 -16.16 -14.27
CA LYS A 110 -10.99 -17.16 -14.93
C LYS A 110 -10.22 -18.05 -13.95
N ILE A 111 -9.93 -17.55 -12.76
CA ILE A 111 -9.34 -18.33 -11.66
C ILE A 111 -10.34 -19.36 -11.09
N GLY A 112 -11.63 -19.25 -11.43
CA GLY A 112 -12.68 -20.17 -10.98
C GLY A 112 -13.51 -19.69 -9.80
N PHE A 113 -13.48 -18.38 -9.52
CA PHE A 113 -14.31 -17.80 -8.46
C PHE A 113 -15.79 -17.73 -8.85
N ASP A 114 -16.68 -17.87 -7.87
CA ASP A 114 -18.13 -17.78 -8.08
C ASP A 114 -18.55 -16.35 -8.43
N THR A 115 -19.03 -16.19 -9.67
CA THR A 115 -19.48 -14.89 -10.19
C THR A 115 -20.68 -14.29 -9.46
N ASN A 116 -21.49 -15.12 -8.78
CA ASN A 116 -22.62 -14.62 -7.98
C ASN A 116 -22.17 -13.85 -6.73
N ARG A 117 -20.93 -14.05 -6.32
CA ARG A 117 -20.30 -13.39 -5.16
C ARG A 117 -19.25 -12.36 -5.58
N LEU A 118 -19.14 -12.05 -6.86
CA LEU A 118 -18.16 -11.12 -7.41
C LEU A 118 -18.86 -9.87 -7.94
N VAL A 119 -18.45 -8.70 -7.44
CA VAL A 119 -19.07 -7.43 -7.80
C VAL A 119 -17.99 -6.47 -8.30
N PRO A 120 -17.90 -6.18 -9.59
CA PRO A 120 -17.07 -5.09 -10.10
C PRO A 120 -17.74 -3.75 -9.85
N ILE A 121 -17.01 -2.81 -9.27
CA ILE A 121 -17.42 -1.42 -9.06
C ILE A 121 -16.51 -0.50 -9.86
N PRO A 122 -16.90 -0.12 -11.09
CA PRO A 122 -16.17 0.85 -11.88
C PRO A 122 -16.12 2.22 -11.20
N THR A 123 -14.97 2.87 -11.25
CA THR A 123 -14.81 4.23 -10.75
C THR A 123 -14.59 5.21 -11.90
N PRO A 124 -15.02 6.47 -11.77
CA PRO A 124 -14.81 7.46 -12.82
C PRO A 124 -13.32 7.75 -13.04
N ALA A 125 -13.01 8.28 -14.22
CA ALA A 125 -11.66 8.79 -14.50
C ALA A 125 -11.36 10.00 -13.60
N VAL A 126 -10.32 9.88 -12.79
CA VAL A 126 -9.83 10.96 -11.92
C VAL A 126 -8.30 11.06 -12.05
N ASP A 127 -7.80 12.28 -12.09
CA ASP A 127 -6.35 12.52 -12.18
C ASP A 127 -5.64 12.28 -10.85
N ARG A 128 -6.35 12.50 -9.74
CA ARG A 128 -5.85 12.37 -8.37
C ARG A 128 -6.88 11.67 -7.49
N ASP A 129 -6.44 11.24 -6.33
CA ASP A 129 -7.30 10.68 -5.28
C ASP A 129 -8.12 9.46 -5.73
N ARG A 130 -7.51 8.57 -6.51
CA ARG A 130 -8.15 7.36 -7.08
C ARG A 130 -8.78 6.47 -6.01
N THR A 131 -8.07 6.27 -4.91
CA THR A 131 -8.57 5.46 -3.78
C THR A 131 -9.81 6.11 -3.15
N TYR A 132 -9.83 7.44 -3.04
CA TYR A 132 -11.00 8.16 -2.54
C TYR A 132 -12.20 8.03 -3.50
N ALA A 133 -11.97 8.13 -4.80
CA ALA A 133 -13.01 7.91 -5.81
C ALA A 133 -13.58 6.47 -5.72
N SER A 134 -12.71 5.48 -5.54
CA SER A 134 -13.13 4.09 -5.33
C SER A 134 -13.97 3.93 -4.07
N ALA A 135 -13.59 4.59 -2.98
CA ALA A 135 -14.35 4.56 -1.73
C ALA A 135 -15.74 5.18 -1.86
N ILE A 136 -15.87 6.28 -2.63
CA ILE A 136 -17.17 6.91 -2.90
C ILE A 136 -18.08 5.96 -3.70
N GLU A 137 -17.59 5.35 -4.77
CA GLU A 137 -18.41 4.45 -5.58
C GLU A 137 -18.76 3.18 -4.81
N LEU A 138 -17.87 2.65 -3.99
CA LEU A 138 -18.14 1.57 -3.07
C LEU A 138 -19.26 1.93 -2.10
N ASN A 139 -19.21 3.12 -1.49
CA ASN A 139 -20.25 3.59 -0.57
C ASN A 139 -21.62 3.73 -1.27
N LYS A 140 -21.65 4.28 -2.49
CA LYS A 140 -22.89 4.35 -3.29
C LYS A 140 -23.48 2.97 -3.56
N TRP A 141 -22.62 2.00 -3.88
CA TRP A 141 -23.06 0.64 -4.08
C TRP A 141 -23.62 0.01 -2.81
N LEU A 142 -22.95 0.19 -1.66
CA LEU A 142 -23.42 -0.29 -0.36
C LEU A 142 -24.80 0.28 -0.02
N ASP A 143 -25.00 1.58 -0.22
CA ASP A 143 -26.27 2.27 0.02
C ASP A 143 -27.38 1.72 -0.90
N SER A 144 -27.06 1.44 -2.17
CA SER A 144 -28.01 0.94 -3.16
C SER A 144 -28.37 -0.53 -2.98
N ALA A 145 -27.44 -1.33 -2.51
CA ALA A 145 -27.59 -2.77 -2.37
C ALA A 145 -28.51 -3.18 -1.21
N ASN A 146 -28.85 -2.24 -0.33
CA ASN A 146 -29.73 -2.45 0.83
C ASN A 146 -29.34 -3.68 1.67
N MET A 147 -28.03 -3.98 1.71
CA MET A 147 -27.46 -5.10 2.45
C MET A 147 -26.93 -4.63 3.79
N ASN A 148 -27.15 -5.44 4.83
CA ASN A 148 -26.56 -5.19 6.14
C ASN A 148 -25.05 -5.57 6.07
N ILE A 149 -24.19 -4.61 5.74
CA ILE A 149 -22.74 -4.70 5.72
C ILE A 149 -22.22 -3.80 6.82
N GLU A 150 -21.60 -4.38 7.84
CA GLU A 150 -21.09 -3.65 9.01
C GLU A 150 -19.59 -3.45 8.95
N SER A 151 -18.91 -4.32 8.19
CA SER A 151 -17.44 -4.31 8.11
C SER A 151 -16.94 -4.73 6.73
N LEU A 152 -15.78 -4.20 6.37
CA LEU A 152 -15.10 -4.54 5.13
C LEU A 152 -13.59 -4.68 5.34
N ASP A 153 -12.99 -5.59 4.60
CA ASP A 153 -11.54 -5.74 4.49
C ASP A 153 -11.08 -5.21 3.14
N ILE A 154 -10.03 -4.40 3.13
CA ILE A 154 -9.41 -3.91 1.90
C ILE A 154 -8.15 -4.73 1.63
N TYR A 155 -8.14 -5.41 0.49
CA TYR A 155 -6.99 -6.13 0.00
C TYR A 155 -6.20 -5.25 -0.97
N SER A 156 -5.08 -4.75 -0.51
CA SER A 156 -4.16 -3.94 -1.29
C SER A 156 -2.75 -4.55 -1.25
N PHE A 157 -1.93 -4.19 -2.20
CA PHE A 157 -0.53 -4.59 -2.25
C PHE A 157 0.35 -3.40 -1.87
N GLY A 158 1.02 -3.51 -0.72
CA GLY A 158 1.97 -2.52 -0.21
C GLY A 158 3.41 -3.00 -0.23
#